data_e6c0352275e07406f440418169bacb7b
#
_entry.id   e6c0352275e07406f440418169bacb7b
#
_cell.length_a   1.000
_cell.length_b   1.000
_cell.length_c   1.000
_cell.angle_alpha   90.00
_cell.angle_beta   90.00
_cell.angle_gamma   90.00
#
_symmetry.space_group_name_H-M   'P 1'
#
loop_
_entity.id
_entity.type
_entity.pdbx_description
1 polymer ?
#
loop_
_entity_poly.entity_id
_entity_poly.type
_entity_poly.pdbx_seq_one_letter_code
_entity_poly.pdbx_strand_id
1 'polypeptide(L)'
;MPILLIFRKIKADTGVTEEDIAKRLIDFGYHAPTMSWPVAGTMMIEPTESESLNEINRFCSTLQKIKQEIDKIHLGEYDKLDNPIKNAPHTHLELASNKWEHKYEREEAAYPSEFLKTAKYWPPVGRVDNVYGDKNLFCTCPSMDEYEDTAA
;
A
#
# COMPACT_ATOMS: atom_id res chain seq x y z
N MET A 1 -10.44 -16.93 -12.53
CA MET A 1 -11.26 -15.82 -13.06
C MET A 1 -10.96 -14.57 -12.25
N PRO A 2 -10.45 -13.51 -12.84
CA PRO A 2 -10.11 -12.29 -12.11
C PRO A 2 -11.35 -11.60 -11.54
N ILE A 3 -11.19 -11.01 -10.37
CA ILE A 3 -12.21 -10.20 -9.69
C ILE A 3 -11.80 -8.74 -9.82
N LEU A 4 -12.70 -7.90 -10.31
CA LEU A 4 -12.47 -6.46 -10.44
C LEU A 4 -13.22 -5.71 -9.33
N LEU A 5 -12.48 -5.10 -8.42
CA LEU A 5 -13.05 -4.24 -7.38
C LEU A 5 -13.08 -2.78 -7.85
N ILE A 6 -14.23 -2.12 -7.67
CA ILE A 6 -14.45 -0.73 -8.12
C ILE A 6 -14.54 0.19 -6.89
N PHE A 7 -13.66 1.18 -6.81
CA PHE A 7 -13.53 2.07 -5.64
C PHE A 7 -14.05 3.50 -5.84
N ARG A 8 -14.69 3.78 -6.97
CA ARG A 8 -15.12 5.15 -7.33
C ARG A 8 -16.02 5.81 -6.27
N LYS A 9 -16.95 5.05 -5.69
CA LYS A 9 -17.83 5.55 -4.63
C LYS A 9 -17.04 5.85 -3.36
N ILE A 10 -16.17 4.95 -2.95
CA ILE A 10 -15.30 5.12 -1.77
C ILE A 10 -14.46 6.39 -1.94
N LYS A 11 -13.85 6.57 -3.11
CA LYS A 11 -13.06 7.77 -3.43
C LYS A 11 -13.88 9.06 -3.34
N ALA A 12 -15.12 9.06 -3.86
CA ALA A 12 -16.00 10.22 -3.80
C ALA A 12 -16.38 10.59 -2.36
N ASP A 13 -16.66 9.58 -1.52
CA ASP A 13 -17.17 9.78 -0.16
C ASP A 13 -16.05 10.10 0.85
N THR A 14 -14.88 9.47 0.71
CA THR A 14 -13.80 9.52 1.70
C THR A 14 -12.47 10.07 1.19
N GLY A 15 -12.31 10.21 -0.12
CA GLY A 15 -11.04 10.56 -0.74
C GLY A 15 -10.02 9.41 -0.83
N VAL A 16 -10.36 8.21 -0.33
CA VAL A 16 -9.49 7.02 -0.41
C VAL A 16 -9.50 6.45 -1.83
N THR A 17 -8.31 6.30 -2.40
CA THR A 17 -8.11 5.77 -3.75
C THR A 17 -7.77 4.28 -3.74
N GLU A 18 -7.82 3.65 -4.91
CA GLU A 18 -7.32 2.30 -5.11
C GLU A 18 -5.83 2.17 -4.75
N GLU A 19 -5.04 3.21 -4.99
CA GLU A 19 -3.63 3.24 -4.62
C GLU A 19 -3.45 3.25 -3.09
N ASP A 20 -4.25 4.03 -2.37
CA ASP A 20 -4.21 4.07 -0.91
C ASP A 20 -4.49 2.67 -0.32
N ILE A 21 -5.49 1.96 -0.85
CA ILE A 21 -5.84 0.60 -0.44
C ILE A 21 -4.70 -0.39 -0.77
N ALA A 22 -4.12 -0.28 -1.96
CA ALA A 22 -3.00 -1.12 -2.37
C ALA A 22 -1.78 -0.92 -1.47
N LYS A 23 -1.46 0.33 -1.11
CA LYS A 23 -0.38 0.64 -0.15
C LYS A 23 -0.69 0.11 1.25
N ARG A 24 -1.96 0.20 1.69
CA ARG A 24 -2.37 -0.37 2.99
C ARG A 24 -2.27 -1.89 3.02
N LEU A 25 -2.54 -2.58 1.91
CA LEU A 25 -2.34 -4.02 1.79
C LEU A 25 -0.88 -4.45 2.04
N ILE A 26 0.10 -3.60 1.71
CA ILE A 26 1.52 -3.86 2.00
C ILE A 26 1.76 -3.93 3.51
N ASP A 27 1.11 -3.09 4.31
CA ASP A 27 1.19 -3.17 5.79
C ASP A 27 0.63 -4.48 6.34
N PHE A 28 -0.32 -5.09 5.64
CA PHE A 28 -0.86 -6.41 5.95
C PHE A 28 -0.02 -7.56 5.40
N GLY A 29 1.11 -7.27 4.74
CA GLY A 29 2.03 -8.28 4.20
C GLY A 29 1.61 -8.84 2.85
N TYR A 30 0.83 -8.08 2.07
CA TYR A 30 0.46 -8.45 0.70
C TYR A 30 1.21 -7.61 -0.33
N HIS A 31 1.58 -8.25 -1.42
CA HIS A 31 1.95 -7.52 -2.63
C HIS A 31 0.71 -6.82 -3.19
N ALA A 32 0.86 -5.55 -3.56
CA ALA A 32 -0.26 -4.78 -4.09
C ALA A 32 -0.81 -5.40 -5.38
N PRO A 33 -2.14 -5.59 -5.50
CA PRO A 33 -2.76 -6.03 -6.75
C PRO A 33 -2.60 -5.00 -7.87
N THR A 34 -2.79 -5.43 -9.12
CA THR A 34 -2.80 -4.54 -10.28
C THR A 34 -3.91 -3.50 -10.15
N MET A 35 -3.53 -2.23 -10.26
CA MET A 35 -4.44 -1.08 -10.10
C MET A 35 -4.76 -0.44 -11.45
N SER A 36 -5.98 0.13 -11.56
CA SER A 36 -6.42 0.94 -12.70
C SER A 36 -6.27 0.27 -14.07
N TRP A 37 -6.30 -1.04 -14.11
CA TRP A 37 -6.26 -1.84 -15.31
C TRP A 37 -7.29 -2.98 -15.26
N PRO A 38 -8.04 -3.25 -16.32
CA PRO A 38 -8.17 -2.44 -17.55
C PRO A 38 -9.00 -1.16 -17.39
N VAL A 39 -9.57 -0.92 -16.20
CA VAL A 39 -10.46 0.21 -15.92
C VAL A 39 -9.88 1.07 -14.80
N ALA A 40 -9.78 2.39 -15.03
CA ALA A 40 -9.31 3.34 -14.04
C ALA A 40 -10.17 3.34 -12.75
N GLY A 41 -9.53 3.43 -11.60
CA GLY A 41 -10.18 3.42 -10.28
C GLY A 41 -10.61 2.04 -9.83
N THR A 42 -9.96 0.99 -10.32
CA THR A 42 -10.23 -0.41 -9.98
C THR A 42 -8.98 -1.12 -9.48
N MET A 43 -9.17 -2.27 -8.86
CA MET A 43 -8.12 -3.19 -8.46
C MET A 43 -8.50 -4.59 -8.95
N MET A 44 -7.56 -5.24 -9.63
CA MET A 44 -7.76 -6.59 -10.15
C MET A 44 -7.12 -7.61 -9.22
N ILE A 45 -7.93 -8.54 -8.73
CA ILE A 45 -7.51 -9.60 -7.82
C ILE A 45 -7.75 -10.93 -8.51
N GLU A 46 -6.72 -11.76 -8.60
CA GLU A 46 -6.79 -13.07 -9.21
C GLU A 46 -6.16 -14.10 -8.29
N PRO A 47 -6.97 -14.71 -7.39
CA PRO A 47 -6.49 -15.82 -6.59
C PRO A 47 -6.25 -17.03 -7.50
N THR A 48 -5.08 -17.64 -7.35
CA THR A 48 -4.75 -18.87 -8.07
C THR A 48 -5.24 -20.10 -7.31
N GLU A 49 -5.38 -21.21 -7.99
CA GLU A 49 -5.76 -22.51 -7.39
C GLU A 49 -4.70 -23.09 -6.43
N SER A 50 -3.47 -22.53 -6.47
CA SER A 50 -2.39 -22.89 -5.55
C SER A 50 -2.50 -22.22 -4.18
N GLU A 51 -3.36 -21.21 -4.02
CA GLU A 51 -3.55 -20.54 -2.75
C GLU A 51 -4.35 -21.41 -1.76
N SER A 52 -3.87 -21.46 -0.52
CA SER A 52 -4.58 -22.18 0.54
C SER A 52 -5.86 -21.46 0.95
N LEU A 53 -6.86 -22.21 1.43
CA LEU A 53 -8.08 -21.64 1.97
C LEU A 53 -7.79 -20.66 3.13
N ASN A 54 -6.80 -20.96 3.96
CA ASN A 54 -6.39 -20.08 5.05
C ASN A 54 -5.88 -18.73 4.54
N GLU A 55 -5.10 -18.73 3.46
CA GLU A 55 -4.58 -17.51 2.85
C GLU A 55 -5.69 -16.69 2.21
N ILE A 56 -6.63 -17.34 1.52
CA ILE A 56 -7.80 -16.67 0.95
C ILE A 56 -8.65 -16.03 2.07
N ASN A 57 -8.90 -16.76 3.17
CA ASN A 57 -9.65 -16.22 4.31
C ASN A 57 -8.91 -15.06 4.98
N ARG A 58 -7.58 -15.14 5.11
CA ARG A 58 -6.74 -14.06 5.63
C ARG A 58 -6.86 -12.83 4.77
N PHE A 59 -6.80 -12.97 3.45
CA PHE A 59 -6.95 -11.87 2.50
C PHE A 59 -8.34 -11.21 2.58
N CYS A 60 -9.40 -12.01 2.62
CA CYS A 60 -10.77 -11.51 2.80
C CYS A 60 -10.93 -10.73 4.13
N SER A 61 -10.38 -11.26 5.21
CA SER A 61 -10.38 -10.58 6.52
C SER A 61 -9.60 -9.26 6.50
N THR A 62 -8.51 -9.21 5.74
CA THR A 62 -7.72 -7.99 5.53
C THR A 62 -8.54 -6.92 4.79
N LEU A 63 -9.21 -7.29 3.71
CA LEU A 63 -10.09 -6.35 2.98
C LEU A 63 -11.24 -5.84 3.85
N GLN A 64 -11.81 -6.69 4.72
CA GLN A 64 -12.83 -6.27 5.68
C GLN A 64 -12.27 -5.25 6.69
N LYS A 65 -11.05 -5.43 7.19
CA LYS A 65 -10.40 -4.49 8.09
C LYS A 65 -10.12 -3.15 7.41
N ILE A 66 -9.59 -3.16 6.20
CA ILE A 66 -9.37 -1.94 5.42
C ILE A 66 -10.72 -1.23 5.18
N LYS A 67 -11.80 -1.98 4.91
CA LYS A 67 -13.14 -1.40 4.79
C LYS A 67 -13.61 -0.74 6.08
N GLN A 68 -13.34 -1.33 7.25
CA GLN A 68 -13.63 -0.73 8.55
C GLN A 68 -12.83 0.57 8.78
N GLU A 69 -11.56 0.60 8.38
CA GLU A 69 -10.76 1.84 8.42
C GLU A 69 -11.35 2.92 7.51
N ILE A 70 -11.82 2.56 6.31
CA ILE A 70 -12.53 3.47 5.40
C ILE A 70 -13.83 4.00 6.03
N ASP A 71 -14.58 3.15 6.72
CA ASP A 71 -15.80 3.54 7.41
C ASP A 71 -15.51 4.53 8.55
N LYS A 72 -14.42 4.37 9.28
CA LYS A 72 -13.96 5.33 10.29
C LYS A 72 -13.66 6.71 9.68
N ILE A 73 -13.08 6.76 8.48
CA ILE A 73 -12.89 8.03 7.73
C ILE A 73 -14.24 8.64 7.37
N HIS A 74 -15.17 7.84 6.87
CA HIS A 74 -16.50 8.30 6.48
C HIS A 74 -17.28 8.86 7.67
N LEU A 75 -17.16 8.24 8.85
CA LEU A 75 -17.80 8.67 10.09
C LEU A 75 -17.09 9.87 10.76
N GLY A 76 -15.91 10.25 10.29
CA GLY A 76 -15.12 11.33 10.88
C GLY A 76 -14.33 10.93 12.13
N GLU A 77 -14.23 9.63 12.42
CA GLU A 77 -13.39 9.10 13.51
C GLU A 77 -11.90 9.17 13.15
N TYR A 78 -11.58 8.98 11.86
CA TYR A 78 -10.26 9.24 11.32
C TYR A 78 -10.23 10.55 10.51
N ASP A 79 -9.10 11.24 10.59
CA ASP A 79 -8.84 12.41 9.74
C ASP A 79 -8.79 11.98 8.26
N LYS A 80 -9.29 12.81 7.36
CA LYS A 80 -9.35 12.49 5.92
C LYS A 80 -7.98 12.44 5.24
N LEU A 81 -7.01 13.17 5.76
CA LEU A 81 -5.67 13.29 5.18
C LEU A 81 -4.61 12.55 5.99
N ASP A 82 -4.82 12.44 7.32
CA ASP A 82 -3.88 11.80 8.23
C ASP A 82 -4.55 10.58 8.89
N ASN A 83 -4.42 9.43 8.26
CA ASN A 83 -4.98 8.16 8.70
C ASN A 83 -4.12 6.98 8.20
N PRO A 84 -4.29 5.76 8.77
CA PRO A 84 -3.47 4.62 8.41
C PRO A 84 -3.46 4.25 6.92
N ILE A 85 -4.56 4.51 6.20
CA ILE A 85 -4.65 4.18 4.77
C ILE A 85 -3.88 5.20 3.93
N LYS A 86 -4.02 6.49 4.25
CA LYS A 86 -3.36 7.57 3.51
C LYS A 86 -1.84 7.57 3.69
N ASN A 87 -1.35 7.18 4.87
CA ASN A 87 0.07 7.19 5.17
C ASN A 87 0.76 5.84 4.90
N ALA A 88 0.01 4.79 4.61
CA ALA A 88 0.57 3.48 4.24
C ALA A 88 1.46 3.57 2.98
N PRO A 89 2.51 2.72 2.88
CA PRO A 89 2.94 1.72 3.85
C PRO A 89 3.84 2.32 4.95
N HIS A 90 3.74 1.77 6.17
CA HIS A 90 4.51 2.23 7.33
C HIS A 90 5.82 1.46 7.47
N THR A 91 6.94 2.18 7.47
CA THR A 91 8.26 1.58 7.63
C THR A 91 8.62 1.36 9.10
N HIS A 92 9.54 0.43 9.37
CA HIS A 92 10.05 0.23 10.72
C HIS A 92 10.79 1.47 11.25
N LEU A 93 11.44 2.24 10.39
CA LEU A 93 12.15 3.46 10.78
C LEU A 93 11.18 4.54 11.28
N GLU A 94 10.07 4.73 10.58
CA GLU A 94 9.00 5.64 10.98
C GLU A 94 8.39 5.23 12.33
N LEU A 95 8.05 3.95 12.47
CA LEU A 95 7.45 3.39 13.68
C LEU A 95 8.39 3.39 14.89
N ALA A 96 9.71 3.21 14.68
CA ALA A 96 10.73 3.24 15.73
C ALA A 96 11.18 4.67 16.07
N SER A 97 10.80 5.68 15.31
CA SER A 97 11.12 7.08 15.56
C SER A 97 10.55 7.55 16.91
N ASN A 98 11.28 8.41 17.60
CA ASN A 98 10.78 9.08 18.81
C ASN A 98 9.64 10.07 18.52
N LYS A 99 9.48 10.47 17.25
CA LYS A 99 8.41 11.36 16.81
C LYS A 99 7.32 10.54 16.13
N TRP A 100 6.11 10.65 16.66
CA TRP A 100 4.90 10.15 16.03
C TRP A 100 3.91 11.30 15.95
N GLU A 101 3.80 11.88 14.77
CA GLU A 101 3.02 13.09 14.54
C GLU A 101 1.63 12.80 13.95
N HIS A 102 1.28 11.51 13.81
CA HIS A 102 0.00 11.08 13.26
C HIS A 102 -1.12 11.08 14.30
N LYS A 103 -2.36 11.27 13.82
CA LYS A 103 -3.59 11.33 14.63
C LYS A 103 -4.18 9.96 14.95
N TYR A 104 -3.49 8.88 14.60
CA TYR A 104 -3.88 7.50 14.88
C TYR A 104 -2.77 6.76 15.64
N GLU A 105 -3.11 5.64 16.23
CA GLU A 105 -2.18 4.91 17.09
C GLU A 105 -1.08 4.22 16.29
N ARG A 106 0.13 4.25 16.82
CA ARG A 106 1.30 3.60 16.23
C ARG A 106 1.10 2.10 16.07
N GLU A 107 0.40 1.46 17.01
CA GLU A 107 0.09 0.04 16.96
C GLU A 107 -0.86 -0.29 15.80
N GLU A 108 -1.85 0.55 15.50
CA GLU A 108 -2.75 0.39 14.33
C GLU A 108 -1.97 0.48 13.00
N ALA A 109 -0.94 1.32 12.94
CA ALA A 109 -0.03 1.39 11.80
C ALA A 109 0.80 0.11 11.66
N ALA A 110 1.44 -0.32 12.76
CA ALA A 110 2.37 -1.43 12.77
C ALA A 110 1.69 -2.80 12.62
N TYR A 111 0.64 -3.02 13.38
CA TYR A 111 0.00 -4.32 13.54
C TYR A 111 -1.51 -4.25 13.33
N PRO A 112 -1.98 -3.92 12.12
CA PRO A 112 -3.42 -3.82 11.83
C PRO A 112 -4.16 -5.15 11.97
N SER A 113 -3.45 -6.27 12.19
CA SER A 113 -4.00 -7.61 12.43
C SER A 113 -3.13 -8.38 13.42
N GLU A 114 -3.75 -9.19 14.29
CA GLU A 114 -3.05 -10.03 15.27
C GLU A 114 -2.02 -10.98 14.65
N PHE A 115 -2.32 -11.52 13.46
CA PHE A 115 -1.39 -12.35 12.71
C PHE A 115 -0.03 -11.66 12.49
N LEU A 116 -0.02 -10.34 12.29
CA LEU A 116 1.19 -9.57 11.99
C LEU A 116 2.11 -9.42 13.22
N LYS A 117 1.63 -9.66 14.42
CA LYS A 117 2.49 -9.66 15.62
C LYS A 117 3.51 -10.80 15.59
N THR A 118 3.24 -11.87 14.84
CA THR A 118 4.12 -13.04 14.72
C THR A 118 4.79 -13.16 13.34
N ALA A 119 4.22 -12.55 12.31
CA ALA A 119 4.66 -12.70 10.92
C ALA A 119 4.56 -11.38 10.15
N LYS A 120 5.25 -10.34 10.64
CA LYS A 120 5.25 -9.02 9.99
C LYS A 120 6.29 -8.92 8.90
N TYR A 121 5.85 -8.55 7.70
CA TYR A 121 6.73 -7.98 6.68
C TYR A 121 6.83 -6.46 6.89
N TRP A 122 8.05 -5.97 6.98
CA TRP A 122 8.32 -4.53 7.13
C TRP A 122 8.62 -3.91 5.78
N PRO A 123 7.79 -2.98 5.28
CA PRO A 123 8.10 -2.26 4.05
C PRO A 123 9.42 -1.50 4.20
N PRO A 124 10.35 -1.63 3.23
CA PRO A 124 11.63 -0.92 3.30
C PRO A 124 11.49 0.57 3.01
N VAL A 125 10.43 0.97 2.30
CA VAL A 125 10.19 2.34 1.84
C VAL A 125 8.74 2.72 2.15
N GLY A 126 8.53 3.94 2.63
CA GLY A 126 7.21 4.54 2.80
C GLY A 126 6.56 4.92 1.48
N ARG A 127 5.56 5.79 1.54
CA ARG A 127 4.86 6.24 0.32
C ARG A 127 5.79 7.08 -0.56
N VAL A 128 5.90 6.70 -1.83
CA VAL A 128 6.66 7.43 -2.86
C VAL A 128 5.71 8.18 -3.78
N ASP A 129 6.15 9.32 -4.29
CA ASP A 129 5.47 10.04 -5.37
C ASP A 129 5.87 9.43 -6.71
N ASN A 130 5.06 8.48 -7.19
CA ASN A 130 5.32 7.79 -8.46
C ASN A 130 5.31 8.76 -9.64
N VAL A 131 4.42 9.77 -9.62
CA VAL A 131 4.29 10.73 -10.72
C VAL A 131 5.52 11.62 -10.80
N TYR A 132 6.05 12.04 -9.66
CA TYR A 132 7.31 12.78 -9.61
C TYR A 132 8.47 11.89 -10.09
N GLY A 133 8.58 10.66 -9.63
CA GLY A 133 9.62 9.71 -10.01
C GLY A 133 9.65 9.45 -11.51
N ASP A 134 8.49 9.22 -12.11
CA ASP A 134 8.36 8.96 -13.56
C ASP A 134 8.78 10.17 -14.41
N LYS A 135 8.58 11.38 -13.90
CA LYS A 135 8.97 12.63 -14.60
C LYS A 135 10.41 13.06 -14.34
N ASN A 136 11.02 12.56 -13.27
CA ASN A 136 12.36 12.96 -12.84
C ASN A 136 13.24 11.72 -12.72
N LEU A 137 13.49 11.06 -13.85
CA LEU A 137 14.35 9.89 -13.91
C LEU A 137 15.78 10.29 -13.54
N PHE A 138 16.38 9.53 -12.61
CA PHE A 138 17.78 9.67 -12.24
C PHE A 138 18.56 8.49 -12.82
N CYS A 139 19.46 8.77 -13.77
CA CYS A 139 20.34 7.77 -14.35
C CYS A 139 21.73 7.89 -13.72
N THR A 140 22.22 6.80 -13.12
CA THR A 140 23.58 6.68 -12.59
C THR A 140 24.51 5.93 -13.54
N CYS A 141 24.05 5.61 -14.75
CA CYS A 141 24.90 4.97 -15.74
C CYS A 141 26.02 5.93 -16.15
N PRO A 142 27.27 5.46 -16.21
CA PRO A 142 28.37 6.24 -16.75
C PRO A 142 28.08 6.60 -18.23
N SER A 143 28.67 7.68 -18.70
CA SER A 143 28.56 8.07 -20.10
C SER A 143 29.16 7.00 -21.03
N MET A 144 28.69 6.93 -22.27
CA MET A 144 29.23 5.94 -23.23
C MET A 144 30.73 6.09 -23.43
N ASP A 145 31.26 7.28 -23.30
CA ASP A 145 32.68 7.58 -23.44
C ASP A 145 33.55 6.87 -22.38
N GLU A 146 32.97 6.58 -21.20
CA GLU A 146 33.66 5.83 -20.14
C GLU A 146 33.84 4.33 -20.46
N TYR A 147 33.09 3.82 -21.43
CA TYR A 147 33.19 2.42 -21.85
C TYR A 147 34.13 2.22 -23.04
N GLU A 148 34.50 3.28 -23.76
CA GLU A 148 35.40 3.19 -24.93
C GLU A 148 36.86 2.99 -24.53
N ASP A 149 37.27 3.45 -23.36
CA ASP A 149 38.68 3.37 -22.89
C ASP A 149 39.08 2.00 -22.31
N THR A 150 38.18 1.03 -22.24
CA THR A 150 38.47 -0.32 -21.69
C THR A 150 38.73 -1.39 -22.75
N ALA A 151 38.79 -1.03 -24.04
CA ALA A 151 38.97 -1.96 -25.18
C ALA A 151 40.39 -1.87 -25.79
N ALA A 152 41.43 -1.48 -25.03
CA ALA A 152 42.83 -1.43 -25.49
C ALA A 152 43.69 -2.52 -24.81
#